data_8520088b251106b7b6771611d8e3f015
#
_entry.id   8520088b251106b7b6771611d8e3f015
#
_cell.length_a   1.000
_cell.length_b   1.000
_cell.length_c   1.000
_cell.angle_alpha   90.00
_cell.angle_beta   90.00
_cell.angle_gamma   90.00
#
_symmetry.space_group_name_H-M   'P 1'
#
loop_
_entity.id
_entity.type
_entity.pdbx_description
1 polymer ?
#
loop_
_entity_poly.entity_id
_entity_poly.type
_entity_poly.pdbx_seq_one_letter_code
_entity_poly.pdbx_strand_id
1 'polypeptide(L)'
;ELKIDGLAVNLLYRDGHLVRAATRGDGTTGEDITPNVRTLEDVPQLLATDHPPREVEIRGEVFFPIERFAELNAGLVESGQKPFANPRNAAAGSLRQKDSRVTARRPLRMLVHGIAAWTPADDSHPEPAAQSEVYETLRDGLPVRESANTRARLRRLRKALDDVFADVWEAVLAGMPGNRQVWRNV
;
A
#
# COMPACT_ATOMS: atom_id res chain seq x y z
N GLU A 1 9.15 5.38 7.25
CA GLU A 1 8.25 4.52 6.44
C GLU A 1 7.81 3.29 7.24
N LEU A 2 6.51 2.98 7.19
CA LEU A 2 5.98 1.80 7.87
C LEU A 2 6.33 0.54 7.06
N LYS A 3 6.99 -0.42 7.70
CA LYS A 3 7.21 -1.74 7.09
C LYS A 3 5.93 -2.57 7.17
N ILE A 4 5.27 -2.75 6.04
CA ILE A 4 4.10 -3.62 5.94
C ILE A 4 4.56 -5.07 5.74
N ASP A 5 3.95 -5.98 6.48
CA ASP A 5 4.23 -7.43 6.37
C ASP A 5 3.15 -8.11 5.55
N GLY A 6 3.42 -8.29 4.27
CA GLY A 6 2.49 -8.82 3.28
C GLY A 6 3.19 -9.53 2.12
N LEU A 7 2.61 -9.46 0.95
CA LEU A 7 3.15 -9.97 -0.32
C LEU A 7 3.36 -8.80 -1.27
N ALA A 8 4.60 -8.63 -1.74
CA ALA A 8 4.95 -7.58 -2.68
C ALA A 8 4.32 -7.84 -4.06
N VAL A 9 3.66 -6.82 -4.59
CA VAL A 9 2.90 -6.87 -5.83
C VAL A 9 3.23 -5.66 -6.70
N ASN A 10 3.34 -5.90 -8.01
CA ASN A 10 3.43 -4.89 -9.04
C ASN A 10 2.10 -4.83 -9.80
N LEU A 11 1.58 -3.62 -10.01
CA LEU A 11 0.37 -3.33 -10.77
C LEU A 11 0.77 -2.58 -12.03
N LEU A 12 0.50 -3.12 -13.20
CA LEU A 12 0.74 -2.47 -14.48
C LEU A 12 -0.56 -1.87 -15.00
N TYR A 13 -0.57 -0.56 -15.18
CA TYR A 13 -1.65 0.17 -15.84
C TYR A 13 -1.17 0.68 -17.20
N ARG A 14 -2.07 0.64 -18.19
CA ARG A 14 -1.91 1.29 -19.50
C ARG A 14 -3.11 2.16 -19.77
N ASP A 15 -2.86 3.41 -20.15
CA ASP A 15 -3.89 4.40 -20.39
C ASP A 15 -4.95 4.41 -19.26
N GLY A 16 -4.44 4.32 -18.02
CA GLY A 16 -5.25 4.28 -16.79
C GLY A 16 -5.89 2.93 -16.44
N HIS A 17 -5.90 1.93 -17.32
CA HIS A 17 -6.54 0.64 -17.08
C HIS A 17 -5.56 -0.38 -16.48
N LEU A 18 -6.00 -1.12 -15.44
CA LEU A 18 -5.24 -2.24 -14.91
C LEU A 18 -5.16 -3.38 -15.92
N VAL A 19 -3.97 -3.59 -16.49
CA VAL A 19 -3.75 -4.64 -17.49
C VAL A 19 -3.13 -5.89 -16.89
N ARG A 20 -2.27 -5.75 -15.86
CA ARG A 20 -1.63 -6.88 -15.21
C ARG A 20 -1.29 -6.59 -13.76
N ALA A 21 -1.37 -7.63 -12.93
CA ALA A 21 -0.79 -7.65 -11.60
C ALA A 21 0.08 -8.90 -11.43
N ALA A 22 1.26 -8.73 -10.86
CA ALA A 22 2.20 -9.84 -10.64
C ALA A 22 2.81 -9.77 -9.25
N THR A 23 3.15 -10.94 -8.68
CA THR A 23 3.98 -10.98 -7.48
C THR A 23 5.40 -10.55 -7.83
N ARG A 24 6.15 -10.06 -6.83
CA ARG A 24 7.56 -9.73 -7.02
C ARG A 24 8.41 -10.94 -7.46
N GLY A 25 8.03 -12.16 -7.05
CA GLY A 25 8.80 -13.37 -7.33
C GLY A 25 10.24 -13.28 -6.82
N ASP A 26 11.18 -13.71 -7.67
CA ASP A 26 12.64 -13.61 -7.43
C ASP A 26 13.23 -12.24 -7.82
N GLY A 27 12.39 -11.29 -8.22
CA GLY A 27 12.78 -9.96 -8.71
C GLY A 27 12.83 -9.84 -10.24
N THR A 28 12.88 -10.96 -10.95
CA THR A 28 12.87 -11.02 -12.42
C THR A 28 11.59 -11.66 -12.93
N THR A 29 11.14 -12.74 -12.31
CA THR A 29 9.94 -13.48 -12.68
C THR A 29 8.96 -13.53 -11.51
N GLY A 30 7.74 -13.11 -11.73
CA GLY A 30 6.64 -13.17 -10.78
C GLY A 30 5.46 -13.95 -11.33
N GLU A 31 4.57 -14.41 -10.43
CA GLU A 31 3.33 -15.07 -10.81
C GLU A 31 2.29 -14.01 -11.24
N ASP A 32 1.58 -14.26 -12.33
CA ASP A 32 0.42 -13.47 -12.72
C ASP A 32 -0.74 -13.74 -11.76
N ILE A 33 -1.14 -12.70 -11.05
CA ILE A 33 -2.23 -12.71 -10.07
C ILE A 33 -3.32 -11.71 -10.43
N THR A 34 -3.37 -11.28 -11.69
CA THR A 34 -4.32 -10.27 -12.17
C THR A 34 -5.78 -10.60 -11.82
N PRO A 35 -6.28 -11.82 -12.04
CA PRO A 35 -7.67 -12.15 -11.68
C PRO A 35 -7.96 -12.01 -10.18
N ASN A 36 -6.97 -12.29 -9.32
CA ASN A 36 -7.07 -12.19 -7.87
C ASN A 36 -7.05 -10.74 -7.42
N VAL A 37 -6.09 -9.96 -7.93
CA VAL A 37 -5.95 -8.54 -7.59
C VAL A 37 -7.16 -7.72 -8.00
N ARG A 38 -7.80 -8.07 -9.13
CA ARG A 38 -9.05 -7.44 -9.57
C ARG A 38 -10.21 -7.57 -8.59
N THR A 39 -10.14 -8.49 -7.64
CA THR A 39 -11.15 -8.65 -6.59
C THR A 39 -10.90 -7.79 -5.36
N LEU A 40 -9.74 -7.14 -5.27
CA LEU A 40 -9.40 -6.28 -4.13
C LEU A 40 -10.06 -4.90 -4.29
N GLU A 41 -10.80 -4.48 -3.26
CA GLU A 41 -11.48 -3.17 -3.25
C GLU A 41 -10.51 -1.98 -3.30
N ASP A 42 -9.29 -2.15 -2.79
CA ASP A 42 -8.26 -1.10 -2.75
C ASP A 42 -7.58 -0.89 -4.11
N VAL A 43 -7.77 -1.80 -5.07
CA VAL A 43 -7.10 -1.75 -6.38
C VAL A 43 -8.09 -1.30 -7.46
N PRO A 44 -8.00 -0.06 -7.94
CA PRO A 44 -8.88 0.42 -8.99
C PRO A 44 -8.59 -0.29 -10.31
N GLN A 45 -9.65 -0.62 -11.04
CA GLN A 45 -9.53 -1.15 -12.39
C GLN A 45 -9.21 -0.04 -13.41
N LEU A 46 -9.55 1.19 -13.05
CA LEU A 46 -9.29 2.42 -13.80
C LEU A 46 -8.75 3.47 -12.81
N LEU A 47 -7.62 4.08 -13.14
CA LEU A 47 -7.06 5.18 -12.36
C LEU A 47 -7.99 6.40 -12.43
N ALA A 48 -8.18 7.07 -11.29
CA ALA A 48 -9.07 8.24 -11.19
C ALA A 48 -8.29 9.53 -11.51
N THR A 49 -7.83 9.65 -12.73
CA THR A 49 -7.12 10.84 -13.25
C THR A 49 -7.60 11.16 -14.67
N ASP A 50 -7.67 12.45 -15.00
CA ASP A 50 -8.00 12.91 -16.35
C ASP A 50 -6.83 12.80 -17.32
N HIS A 51 -5.60 12.64 -16.79
CA HIS A 51 -4.36 12.53 -17.56
C HIS A 51 -3.60 11.25 -17.16
N PRO A 52 -4.13 10.05 -17.46
CA PRO A 52 -3.45 8.82 -17.12
C PRO A 52 -2.14 8.69 -17.93
N PRO A 53 -1.05 8.23 -17.30
CA PRO A 53 0.16 7.89 -18.05
C PRO A 53 -0.15 6.77 -19.06
N ARG A 54 0.57 6.75 -20.18
CA ARG A 54 0.47 5.66 -21.16
C ARG A 54 0.78 4.31 -20.54
N GLU A 55 1.80 4.30 -19.68
CA GLU A 55 2.14 3.12 -18.89
C GLU A 55 2.67 3.55 -17.52
N VAL A 56 2.20 2.88 -16.48
CA VAL A 56 2.77 3.01 -15.14
C VAL A 56 2.77 1.66 -14.43
N GLU A 57 3.91 1.32 -13.82
CA GLU A 57 4.03 0.19 -12.92
C GLU A 57 4.07 0.69 -11.46
N ILE A 58 3.04 0.34 -10.69
CA ILE A 58 2.89 0.74 -9.29
C ILE A 58 3.29 -0.44 -8.40
N ARG A 59 4.16 -0.19 -7.43
CA ARG A 59 4.61 -1.17 -6.44
C ARG A 59 3.85 -0.99 -5.13
N GLY A 60 3.48 -2.11 -4.54
CA GLY A 60 2.81 -2.13 -3.25
C GLY A 60 2.94 -3.45 -2.53
N GLU A 61 2.32 -3.51 -1.37
CA GLU A 61 2.26 -4.70 -0.52
C GLU A 61 0.80 -5.05 -0.26
N VAL A 62 0.39 -6.26 -0.64
CA VAL A 62 -0.92 -6.82 -0.25
C VAL A 62 -0.75 -7.51 1.09
N PHE A 63 -1.58 -7.14 2.06
CA PHE A 63 -1.49 -7.64 3.42
C PHE A 63 -2.84 -8.12 3.95
N PHE A 64 -2.77 -8.93 4.99
CA PHE A 64 -3.94 -9.40 5.72
C PHE A 64 -4.07 -8.58 7.02
N PRO A 65 -5.19 -7.87 7.26
CA PRO A 65 -5.39 -7.11 8.49
C PRO A 65 -5.32 -8.02 9.72
N ILE A 66 -4.57 -7.59 10.74
CA ILE A 66 -4.33 -8.40 11.95
C ILE A 66 -5.64 -8.71 12.67
N GLU A 67 -6.56 -7.77 12.71
CA GLU A 67 -7.87 -7.91 13.38
C GLU A 67 -8.72 -9.03 12.75
N ARG A 68 -8.52 -9.30 11.44
CA ARG A 68 -9.26 -10.32 10.69
C ARG A 68 -8.53 -11.66 10.62
N PHE A 69 -7.26 -11.70 11.02
CA PHE A 69 -6.43 -12.90 10.94
C PHE A 69 -6.89 -13.99 11.91
N ALA A 70 -7.25 -13.61 13.13
CA ALA A 70 -7.74 -14.55 14.13
C ALA A 70 -9.06 -15.20 13.70
N GLU A 71 -10.01 -14.42 13.14
CA GLU A 71 -11.29 -14.92 12.61
C GLU A 71 -11.07 -15.92 11.47
N LEU A 72 -10.15 -15.59 10.53
CA LEU A 72 -9.81 -16.49 9.43
C LEU A 72 -9.31 -17.84 9.95
N ASN A 73 -8.37 -17.82 10.88
CA ASN A 73 -7.78 -19.05 11.41
C ASN A 73 -8.79 -19.86 12.22
N ALA A 74 -9.67 -19.23 12.98
CA ALA A 74 -10.77 -19.91 13.67
C ALA A 74 -11.67 -20.68 12.68
N GLY A 75 -12.13 -20.02 11.61
CA GLY A 75 -12.95 -20.66 10.59
C GLY A 75 -12.23 -21.76 9.81
N LEU A 76 -10.91 -21.65 9.61
CA LEU A 76 -10.12 -22.73 9.01
C LEU A 76 -10.08 -23.96 9.92
N VAL A 77 -9.83 -23.77 11.21
CA VAL A 77 -9.82 -24.86 12.20
C VAL A 77 -11.19 -25.54 12.31
N GLU A 78 -12.28 -24.76 12.39
CA GLU A 78 -13.66 -25.28 12.42
C GLU A 78 -14.00 -26.12 11.18
N SER A 79 -13.44 -25.76 10.01
CA SER A 79 -13.61 -26.51 8.76
C SER A 79 -12.59 -27.65 8.57
N GLY A 80 -11.79 -27.97 9.60
CA GLY A 80 -10.79 -29.03 9.55
C GLY A 80 -9.57 -28.70 8.68
N GLN A 81 -9.36 -27.43 8.36
CA GLN A 81 -8.23 -26.94 7.56
C GLN A 81 -7.10 -26.45 8.47
N LYS A 82 -5.88 -26.51 7.94
CA LYS A 82 -4.70 -26.00 8.67
C LYS A 82 -4.72 -24.47 8.72
N PRO A 83 -4.58 -23.85 9.91
CA PRO A 83 -4.49 -22.41 10.04
C PRO A 83 -3.18 -21.88 9.45
N PHE A 84 -3.18 -20.61 9.04
CA PHE A 84 -1.97 -19.92 8.62
C PHE A 84 -1.08 -19.56 9.82
N ALA A 85 0.24 -19.68 9.63
CA ALA A 85 1.21 -19.41 10.70
C ALA A 85 1.30 -17.91 11.09
N ASN A 86 1.06 -16.99 10.12
CA ASN A 86 1.13 -15.55 10.32
C ASN A 86 0.32 -14.81 9.25
N PRO A 87 0.05 -13.50 9.45
CA PRO A 87 -0.70 -12.68 8.50
C PRO A 87 -0.08 -12.60 7.10
N ARG A 88 1.26 -12.61 6.99
CA ARG A 88 1.96 -12.64 5.70
C ARG A 88 1.62 -13.90 4.91
N ASN A 89 1.69 -15.07 5.55
CA ASN A 89 1.33 -16.33 4.91
C ASN A 89 -0.16 -16.39 4.53
N ALA A 90 -1.04 -15.79 5.36
CA ALA A 90 -2.46 -15.66 5.05
C ALA A 90 -2.68 -14.76 3.81
N ALA A 91 -1.97 -13.65 3.70
CA ALA A 91 -2.03 -12.77 2.53
C ALA A 91 -1.55 -13.50 1.27
N ALA A 92 -0.36 -14.10 1.31
CA ALA A 92 0.23 -14.83 0.19
C ALA A 92 -0.65 -16.01 -0.26
N GLY A 93 -1.12 -16.83 0.70
CA GLY A 93 -1.99 -17.98 0.41
C GLY A 93 -3.37 -17.57 -0.10
N SER A 94 -3.90 -16.42 0.35
CA SER A 94 -5.19 -15.90 -0.11
C SER A 94 -5.12 -15.24 -1.48
N LEU A 95 -4.02 -14.56 -1.79
CA LEU A 95 -3.86 -13.87 -3.07
C LEU A 95 -3.48 -14.82 -4.21
N ARG A 96 -2.80 -15.93 -3.94
CA ARG A 96 -2.33 -16.92 -4.93
C ARG A 96 -3.30 -18.07 -5.14
N GLN A 97 -4.60 -17.84 -4.99
CA GLN A 97 -5.64 -18.85 -5.23
C GLN A 97 -5.88 -19.05 -6.72
N LYS A 98 -6.02 -20.30 -7.15
CA LYS A 98 -6.40 -20.62 -8.55
C LYS A 98 -7.77 -20.06 -8.91
N ASP A 99 -8.70 -20.06 -7.97
CA ASP A 99 -10.02 -19.47 -8.11
C ASP A 99 -10.06 -18.10 -7.40
N SER A 100 -10.13 -17.03 -8.17
CA SER A 100 -10.18 -15.65 -7.66
C SER A 100 -11.39 -15.36 -6.76
N ARG A 101 -12.47 -16.16 -6.86
CA ARG A 101 -13.64 -16.06 -5.97
C ARG A 101 -13.27 -16.38 -4.51
N VAL A 102 -12.25 -17.22 -4.30
CA VAL A 102 -11.73 -17.47 -2.94
C VAL A 102 -11.00 -16.22 -2.43
N THR A 103 -10.19 -15.57 -3.26
CA THR A 103 -9.53 -14.30 -2.94
C THR A 103 -10.56 -13.21 -2.61
N ALA A 104 -11.63 -13.09 -3.40
CA ALA A 104 -12.69 -12.10 -3.22
C ALA A 104 -13.39 -12.18 -1.83
N ARG A 105 -13.38 -13.34 -1.19
CA ARG A 105 -13.96 -13.56 0.15
C ARG A 105 -12.98 -13.24 1.28
N ARG A 106 -11.71 -12.93 0.95
CA ARG A 106 -10.68 -12.62 1.93
C ARG A 106 -10.58 -11.11 2.12
N PRO A 107 -10.48 -10.60 3.35
CA PRO A 107 -10.38 -9.17 3.64
C PRO A 107 -8.96 -8.66 3.38
N LEU A 108 -8.43 -8.94 2.19
CA LEU A 108 -7.11 -8.46 1.78
C LEU A 108 -7.14 -6.95 1.54
N ARG A 109 -6.06 -6.30 1.91
CA ARG A 109 -5.85 -4.86 1.70
C ARG A 109 -4.53 -4.64 0.99
N MET A 110 -4.39 -3.49 0.31
CA MET A 110 -3.17 -3.10 -0.38
C MET A 110 -2.74 -1.70 0.01
N LEU A 111 -1.43 -1.54 0.23
CA LEU A 111 -0.77 -0.24 0.32
C LEU A 111 0.26 -0.11 -0.79
N VAL A 112 0.25 1.01 -1.46
CA VAL A 112 1.22 1.32 -2.51
C VAL A 112 2.31 2.23 -1.95
N HIS A 113 3.56 2.04 -2.44
CA HIS A 113 4.72 2.74 -1.90
C HIS A 113 5.72 3.22 -2.96
N GLY A 114 5.50 2.90 -4.24
CA GLY A 114 6.43 3.30 -5.27
C GLY A 114 5.93 3.13 -6.69
N ILE A 115 6.64 3.78 -7.60
CA ILE A 115 6.51 3.64 -9.05
C ILE A 115 7.80 2.98 -9.55
N ALA A 116 7.67 1.99 -10.42
CA ALA A 116 8.80 1.24 -10.99
C ALA A 116 9.09 1.62 -12.43
N ALA A 117 8.04 1.92 -13.19
CA ALA A 117 8.13 2.36 -14.56
C ALA A 117 7.07 3.43 -14.80
N TRP A 118 7.41 4.39 -15.66
CA TRP A 118 6.52 5.48 -16.04
C TRP A 118 6.75 5.83 -17.50
N THR A 119 5.68 5.86 -18.28
CA THR A 119 5.67 6.45 -19.62
C THR A 119 4.60 7.53 -19.62
N PRO A 120 4.97 8.81 -19.72
CA PRO A 120 4.01 9.90 -19.66
C PRO A 120 3.04 9.87 -20.84
N ALA A 121 1.85 10.43 -20.64
CA ALA A 121 0.89 10.67 -21.73
C ALA A 121 1.40 11.77 -22.66
N ASP A 122 2.03 12.80 -22.10
CA ASP A 122 2.57 13.99 -22.75
C ASP A 122 3.70 14.61 -21.91
N ASP A 123 4.31 15.66 -22.42
CA ASP A 123 5.44 16.34 -21.75
C ASP A 123 5.04 17.18 -20.52
N SER A 124 3.73 17.40 -20.30
CA SER A 124 3.25 18.20 -19.15
C SER A 124 3.10 17.38 -17.87
N HIS A 125 3.18 16.04 -17.97
CA HIS A 125 3.08 15.13 -16.84
C HIS A 125 4.29 14.17 -16.80
N PRO A 126 5.50 14.70 -16.47
CA PRO A 126 6.73 13.91 -16.46
C PRO A 126 6.73 12.84 -15.36
N GLU A 127 7.68 11.93 -15.43
CA GLU A 127 7.94 10.98 -14.35
C GLU A 127 8.32 11.70 -13.05
N PRO A 128 7.74 11.31 -11.90
CA PRO A 128 8.16 11.86 -10.60
C PRO A 128 9.65 11.60 -10.34
N ALA A 129 10.40 12.66 -10.06
CA ALA A 129 11.86 12.59 -9.90
C ALA A 129 12.30 12.25 -8.48
N ALA A 130 11.47 12.55 -7.47
CA ALA A 130 11.76 12.32 -6.06
C ALA A 130 10.73 11.40 -5.41
N GLN A 131 11.13 10.69 -4.36
CA GLN A 131 10.21 9.79 -3.63
C GLN A 131 9.02 10.54 -3.02
N SER A 132 9.18 11.79 -2.61
CA SER A 132 8.07 12.64 -2.15
C SER A 132 7.04 12.90 -3.25
N GLU A 133 7.48 13.16 -4.47
CA GLU A 133 6.62 13.35 -5.64
C GLU A 133 5.90 12.06 -6.02
N VAL A 134 6.59 10.91 -5.90
CA VAL A 134 5.95 9.59 -6.07
C VAL A 134 4.79 9.42 -5.10
N TYR A 135 4.96 9.76 -3.82
CA TYR A 135 3.88 9.65 -2.83
C TYR A 135 2.74 10.63 -3.11
N GLU A 136 3.04 11.85 -3.55
CA GLU A 136 2.03 12.82 -3.95
C GLU A 136 1.24 12.34 -5.18
N THR A 137 1.95 11.83 -6.19
CA THR A 137 1.35 11.27 -7.39
C THR A 137 0.44 10.09 -7.07
N LEU A 138 0.90 9.15 -6.22
CA LEU A 138 0.10 7.99 -5.81
C LEU A 138 -1.11 8.39 -4.97
N ARG A 139 -1.00 9.43 -4.14
CA ARG A 139 -2.09 9.91 -3.27
C ARG A 139 -3.14 10.73 -4.04
N ASP A 140 -2.69 11.69 -4.85
CA ASP A 140 -3.53 12.74 -5.41
C ASP A 140 -3.76 12.57 -6.92
N GLY A 141 -2.76 12.06 -7.65
CA GLY A 141 -2.79 11.94 -9.11
C GLY A 141 -3.20 10.55 -9.62
N LEU A 142 -2.96 9.52 -8.83
CA LEU A 142 -3.35 8.14 -9.16
C LEU A 142 -4.01 7.52 -7.92
N PRO A 143 -5.15 8.06 -7.42
CA PRO A 143 -5.70 7.56 -6.19
C PRO A 143 -6.10 6.10 -6.36
N VAL A 144 -5.21 5.22 -5.90
CA VAL A 144 -5.60 3.90 -5.44
C VAL A 144 -6.54 4.18 -4.27
N ARG A 145 -7.80 3.84 -4.41
CA ARG A 145 -8.86 4.24 -3.49
C ARG A 145 -8.44 4.00 -2.05
N GLU A 146 -7.94 5.05 -1.38
CA GLU A 146 -7.91 5.04 0.07
C GLU A 146 -9.33 4.91 0.56
N SER A 147 -9.67 3.81 1.21
CA SER A 147 -10.96 3.74 1.88
C SER A 147 -11.04 4.91 2.87
N ALA A 148 -12.21 5.50 3.02
CA ALA A 148 -12.44 6.60 3.97
C ALA A 148 -11.95 6.23 5.39
N ASN A 149 -11.93 4.95 5.73
CA ASN A 149 -11.42 4.39 6.98
C ASN A 149 -9.88 4.43 7.06
N THR A 150 -9.17 4.19 5.96
CA THR A 150 -7.69 4.27 5.90
C THR A 150 -7.23 5.72 6.03
N ARG A 151 -7.89 6.68 5.38
CA ARG A 151 -7.62 8.12 5.54
C ARG A 151 -7.83 8.61 6.98
N ALA A 152 -8.88 8.15 7.63
CA ALA A 152 -9.17 8.51 9.03
C ALA A 152 -8.13 7.88 9.98
N ARG A 153 -7.66 6.66 9.68
CA ARG A 153 -6.64 5.96 10.48
C ARG A 153 -5.25 6.55 10.27
N LEU A 154 -4.87 6.87 9.03
CA LEU A 154 -3.61 7.55 8.72
C LEU A 154 -3.56 8.96 9.32
N ARG A 155 -4.67 9.72 9.30
CA ARG A 155 -4.77 11.01 10.00
C ARG A 155 -4.60 10.87 11.51
N ARG A 156 -5.18 9.82 12.14
CA ARG A 156 -5.00 9.56 13.57
C ARG A 156 -3.58 9.12 13.90
N LEU A 157 -2.96 8.27 13.07
CA LEU A 157 -1.56 7.85 13.24
C LEU A 157 -0.61 9.03 13.04
N ARG A 158 -0.83 9.86 12.03
CA ARG A 158 -0.05 11.08 11.82
C ARG A 158 -0.18 12.01 13.01
N LYS A 159 -1.40 12.28 13.46
CA LYS A 159 -1.61 13.10 14.65
C LYS A 159 -0.94 12.52 15.90
N ALA A 160 -1.04 11.21 16.14
CA ALA A 160 -0.38 10.55 17.26
C ALA A 160 1.15 10.61 17.16
N LEU A 161 1.72 10.50 15.95
CA LEU A 161 3.16 10.69 15.71
C LEU A 161 3.56 12.15 15.93
N ASP A 162 2.80 13.10 15.41
CA ASP A 162 3.06 14.53 15.60
C ASP A 162 3.00 14.90 17.11
N ASP A 163 2.04 14.35 17.86
CA ASP A 163 1.92 14.54 19.31
C ASP A 163 3.14 13.94 20.04
N VAL A 164 3.58 12.71 19.71
CA VAL A 164 4.77 12.05 20.29
C VAL A 164 6.05 12.81 19.93
N PHE A 165 6.20 13.25 18.68
CA PHE A 165 7.36 14.06 18.27
C PHE A 165 7.38 15.42 18.96
N ALA A 166 6.23 16.05 19.16
CA ALA A 166 6.15 17.30 19.90
C ALA A 166 6.60 17.12 21.36
N ASP A 167 6.13 16.06 22.04
CA ASP A 167 6.51 15.76 23.43
C ASP A 167 8.01 15.43 23.55
N VAL A 168 8.55 14.60 22.65
CA VAL A 168 9.99 14.27 22.61
C VAL A 168 10.82 15.51 22.31
N TRP A 169 10.38 16.36 21.37
CA TRP A 169 11.08 17.58 21.00
C TRP A 169 11.09 18.60 22.14
N GLU A 170 9.97 18.79 22.83
CA GLU A 170 9.89 19.66 24.02
C GLU A 170 10.78 19.13 25.16
N ALA A 171 10.84 17.80 25.37
CA ALA A 171 11.73 17.19 26.35
C ALA A 171 13.21 17.38 26.01
N VAL A 172 13.59 17.26 24.72
CA VAL A 172 14.94 17.51 24.21
C VAL A 172 15.30 18.98 24.40
N LEU A 173 14.42 19.92 24.03
CA LEU A 173 14.64 21.35 24.20
C LEU A 173 14.74 21.76 25.68
N ALA A 174 14.02 21.09 26.58
CA ALA A 174 14.09 21.34 28.03
C ALA A 174 15.43 20.90 28.64
N GLY A 175 16.09 19.89 28.05
CA GLY A 175 17.40 19.38 28.48
C GLY A 175 18.61 20.09 27.87
N MET A 176 18.41 20.99 26.88
CA MET A 176 19.52 21.70 26.23
C MET A 176 19.86 23.02 26.91
N PRO A 177 21.11 23.24 27.35
CA PRO A 177 21.56 24.54 27.85
C PRO A 177 21.74 25.52 26.66
N GLY A 178 21.02 26.65 26.68
CA GLY A 178 21.22 27.81 25.85
C GLY A 178 20.38 27.89 24.56
N ASN A 179 19.79 29.05 24.39
CA ASN A 179 19.15 29.61 23.18
C ASN A 179 18.09 28.75 22.46
N ARG A 180 16.96 28.50 23.11
CA ARG A 180 15.76 27.83 22.58
C ARG A 180 15.21 28.41 21.27
N GLN A 181 15.61 29.60 20.88
CA GLN A 181 15.06 30.30 19.70
C GLN A 181 15.68 29.89 18.37
N VAL A 182 16.91 29.34 18.38
CA VAL A 182 17.62 28.93 17.17
C VAL A 182 17.04 27.63 16.57
N TRP A 183 16.47 26.77 17.41
CA TRP A 183 16.00 25.43 16.99
C TRP A 183 14.51 25.34 16.62
N ARG A 184 13.75 26.44 16.83
CA ARG A 184 12.33 26.50 16.41
C ARG A 184 12.12 26.81 14.93
N ASN A 185 13.18 27.15 14.20
CA ASN A 185 13.13 27.58 12.79
C ASN A 185 13.84 26.60 11.82
N VAL A 186 14.12 25.37 12.25
CA VAL A 186 14.57 24.24 11.47
C VAL A 186 13.45 23.20 11.40
#